data_8cf847a516fe76d55037dca12db60f91
#
_entry.id   8cf847a516fe76d55037dca12db60f91
#
_cell.length_a   1.000
_cell.length_b   1.000
_cell.length_c   1.000
_cell.angle_alpha   90.00
_cell.angle_beta   90.00
_cell.angle_gamma   90.00
#
_symmetry.space_group_name_H-M   'P 1'
#
loop_
_entity.id
_entity.type
_entity.pdbx_description
1 polymer ?
#
loop_
_entity_poly.entity_id
_entity_poly.type
_entity_poly.pdbx_seq_one_letter_code
_entity_poly.pdbx_strand_id
1 'polypeptide(L)'
;MNRILLLEDDVSLIDGLVYSLKKNEFDVEVARTVCEAKQYLSELDRYDLLILDVTLPDGTGFDVCERVRKENQQIPIIFLTASDEEVSIIRGLDSGGDDYITKPFKLGELCSRIRALLRRAVYAKREKNTSMECGDITIDLLGS
;
A
#
# COMPACT_ATOMS: atom_id res chain seq x y z
N MET A 1 14.36 3.39 -6.46
CA MET A 1 13.00 3.82 -6.84
C MET A 1 11.98 2.88 -6.20
N ASN A 2 10.99 3.43 -5.54
CA ASN A 2 9.98 2.60 -4.88
C ASN A 2 9.01 2.01 -5.90
N ARG A 3 8.65 0.75 -5.71
CA ARG A 3 7.74 0.05 -6.61
C ARG A 3 6.36 -0.11 -5.96
N ILE A 4 5.34 0.28 -6.71
CA ILE A 4 3.95 0.28 -6.25
C ILE A 4 3.14 -0.69 -7.12
N LEU A 5 2.32 -1.52 -6.48
CA LEU A 5 1.33 -2.31 -7.18
C LEU A 5 -0.02 -1.61 -7.07
N LEU A 6 -0.61 -1.28 -8.21
CA LEU A 6 -1.91 -0.63 -8.27
C LEU A 6 -2.96 -1.64 -8.73
N LEU A 7 -3.96 -1.88 -7.90
CA LEU A 7 -5.10 -2.74 -8.23
C LEU A 7 -6.31 -1.87 -8.50
N GLU A 8 -6.65 -1.70 -9.77
CA GLU A 8 -7.70 -0.80 -10.22
C GLU A 8 -8.21 -1.27 -11.59
N ASP A 9 -9.51 -1.25 -11.83
CA ASP A 9 -10.08 -1.69 -13.10
C ASP A 9 -10.54 -0.53 -14.01
N ASP A 10 -10.63 0.68 -13.52
CA ASP A 10 -11.02 1.85 -14.32
C ASP A 10 -9.82 2.34 -15.14
N VAL A 11 -9.89 2.13 -16.46
CA VAL A 11 -8.78 2.45 -17.37
C VAL A 11 -8.41 3.94 -17.32
N SER A 12 -9.41 4.82 -17.29
CA SER A 12 -9.14 6.26 -17.24
C SER A 12 -8.40 6.65 -15.98
N LEU A 13 -8.80 6.07 -14.87
CA LEU A 13 -8.14 6.34 -13.59
C LEU A 13 -6.73 5.76 -13.57
N ILE A 14 -6.56 4.57 -14.10
CA ILE A 14 -5.25 3.93 -14.21
C ILE A 14 -4.27 4.83 -14.97
N ASP A 15 -4.69 5.33 -16.14
CA ASP A 15 -3.81 6.16 -16.96
C ASP A 15 -3.32 7.39 -16.22
N GLY A 16 -4.23 8.08 -15.54
CA GLY A 16 -3.87 9.26 -14.76
C GLY A 16 -2.97 8.94 -13.57
N LEU A 17 -3.27 7.85 -12.87
CA LEU A 17 -2.46 7.44 -11.73
C LEU A 17 -1.06 7.02 -12.14
N VAL A 18 -0.95 6.20 -13.18
CA VAL A 18 0.35 5.72 -13.65
C VAL A 18 1.21 6.91 -14.09
N TYR A 19 0.63 7.83 -14.86
CA TYR A 19 1.34 9.01 -15.30
C TYR A 19 1.88 9.81 -14.12
N SER A 20 1.01 10.10 -13.16
CA SER A 20 1.36 10.93 -12.01
C SER A 20 2.39 10.25 -11.11
N LEU A 21 2.25 8.95 -10.88
CA LEU A 21 3.17 8.22 -10.02
C LEU A 21 4.55 8.11 -10.66
N LYS A 22 4.61 7.85 -11.96
CA LYS A 22 5.90 7.81 -12.66
C LYS A 22 6.58 9.17 -12.66
N LYS A 23 5.79 10.23 -12.80
CA LYS A 23 6.32 11.60 -12.75
C LYS A 23 6.92 11.91 -11.38
N ASN A 24 6.40 11.28 -10.33
CA ASN A 24 6.92 11.42 -8.97
C ASN A 24 7.99 10.37 -8.64
N GLU A 25 8.53 9.73 -9.66
CA GLU A 25 9.66 8.80 -9.56
C GLU A 25 9.31 7.51 -8.85
N PHE A 26 8.05 7.08 -8.95
CA PHE A 26 7.64 5.75 -8.50
C PHE A 26 7.57 4.80 -9.69
N ASP A 27 7.92 3.54 -9.45
CA ASP A 27 7.74 2.48 -10.43
C ASP A 27 6.39 1.82 -10.15
N VAL A 28 5.56 1.61 -11.18
CA VAL A 28 4.19 1.16 -11.00
C VAL A 28 3.89 -0.07 -11.85
N GLU A 29 3.34 -1.10 -11.23
CA GLU A 29 2.73 -2.21 -11.95
C GLU A 29 1.24 -2.20 -11.68
N VAL A 30 0.45 -2.59 -12.67
CA VAL A 30 -1.01 -2.51 -12.60
C VAL A 30 -1.63 -3.89 -12.71
N ALA A 31 -2.54 -4.20 -11.78
CA ALA A 31 -3.42 -5.35 -11.86
C ALA A 31 -4.84 -4.81 -11.98
N ARG A 32 -5.64 -5.36 -12.88
CA ARG A 32 -7.00 -4.89 -13.11
C ARG A 32 -8.07 -5.75 -12.47
N THR A 33 -7.68 -6.92 -11.97
CA THR A 33 -8.58 -7.85 -11.30
C THR A 33 -7.89 -8.44 -10.09
N VAL A 34 -8.67 -9.03 -9.18
CA VAL A 34 -8.11 -9.74 -8.03
C VAL A 34 -7.23 -10.89 -8.50
N CYS A 35 -7.65 -11.60 -9.54
CA CYS A 35 -6.88 -12.71 -10.10
C CYS A 35 -5.49 -12.25 -10.56
N GLU A 36 -5.40 -11.13 -11.28
CA GLU A 36 -4.11 -10.59 -11.70
C GLU A 36 -3.27 -10.17 -10.51
N ALA A 37 -3.90 -9.54 -9.52
CA ALA A 37 -3.19 -9.11 -8.32
C ALA A 37 -2.54 -10.29 -7.60
N LYS A 38 -3.25 -11.41 -7.53
CA LYS A 38 -2.71 -12.61 -6.88
C LYS A 38 -1.45 -13.12 -7.58
N GLN A 39 -1.37 -12.99 -8.89
CA GLN A 39 -0.18 -13.38 -9.64
C GLN A 39 1.01 -12.50 -9.28
N TYR A 40 0.81 -11.17 -9.21
CA TYR A 40 1.86 -10.24 -8.81
C TYR A 40 2.26 -10.44 -7.36
N LEU A 41 1.30 -10.75 -6.49
CA LEU A 41 1.55 -10.91 -5.07
C LEU A 41 2.31 -12.17 -4.72
N SER A 42 2.49 -13.08 -5.67
CA SER A 42 3.38 -14.23 -5.45
C SER A 42 4.83 -13.76 -5.23
N GLU A 43 5.14 -12.53 -5.66
CA GLU A 43 6.44 -11.91 -5.44
C GLU A 43 6.26 -10.62 -4.64
N LEU A 44 5.61 -10.74 -3.49
CA LEU A 44 5.23 -9.57 -2.67
C LEU A 44 6.44 -8.71 -2.28
N ASP A 45 7.60 -9.33 -2.08
CA ASP A 45 8.81 -8.61 -1.69
C ASP A 45 9.28 -7.59 -2.72
N ARG A 46 8.77 -7.68 -3.95
CA ARG A 46 9.13 -6.71 -4.99
C ARG A 46 8.49 -5.35 -4.78
N TYR A 47 7.48 -5.26 -3.95
CA TYR A 47 6.69 -4.03 -3.82
C TYR A 47 6.96 -3.33 -2.50
N ASP A 48 6.92 -2.00 -2.55
CA ASP A 48 7.11 -1.16 -1.37
C ASP A 48 5.79 -0.63 -0.84
N LEU A 49 4.74 -0.64 -1.66
CA LEU A 49 3.43 -0.13 -1.28
C LEU A 49 2.37 -0.71 -2.22
N LEU A 50 1.18 -0.92 -1.70
CA LEU A 50 0.03 -1.36 -2.49
C LEU A 50 -1.06 -0.30 -2.48
N ILE A 51 -1.67 -0.06 -3.65
CA ILE A 51 -2.87 0.77 -3.77
C ILE A 51 -3.97 -0.14 -4.28
N LEU A 52 -5.01 -0.32 -3.48
CA LEU A 52 -6.06 -1.29 -3.75
C LEU A 52 -7.42 -0.61 -3.89
N ASP A 53 -8.06 -0.77 -5.06
CA ASP A 53 -9.46 -0.40 -5.21
C ASP A 53 -10.30 -1.38 -4.40
N VAL A 54 -11.37 -0.90 -3.79
CA VAL A 54 -12.24 -1.75 -2.99
C VAL A 54 -13.13 -2.62 -3.86
N THR A 55 -13.67 -2.06 -4.95
CA THR A 55 -14.64 -2.77 -5.79
C THR A 55 -13.98 -3.22 -7.09
N LEU A 56 -13.94 -4.52 -7.32
CA LEU A 56 -13.32 -5.11 -8.52
C LEU A 56 -14.28 -6.12 -9.14
N PRO A 57 -14.09 -6.47 -10.41
CA PRO A 57 -15.01 -7.38 -11.09
C PRO A 57 -15.11 -8.76 -10.42
N ASP A 58 -14.03 -9.23 -9.81
CA ASP A 58 -13.94 -10.57 -9.26
C ASP A 58 -13.65 -10.62 -7.76
N GLY A 59 -13.89 -9.53 -7.03
CA GLY A 59 -13.71 -9.53 -5.59
C GLY A 59 -13.55 -8.14 -5.02
N THR A 60 -12.90 -8.03 -3.87
CA THR A 60 -12.69 -6.75 -3.21
C THR A 60 -11.23 -6.55 -2.85
N GLY A 61 -10.84 -5.28 -2.71
CA GLY A 61 -9.51 -4.95 -2.20
C GLY A 61 -9.30 -5.38 -0.76
N PHE A 62 -10.39 -5.48 0.02
CA PHE A 62 -10.29 -5.96 1.40
C PHE A 62 -9.77 -7.39 1.45
N ASP A 63 -10.28 -8.25 0.56
CA ASP A 63 -9.83 -9.64 0.49
C ASP A 63 -8.36 -9.74 0.14
N VAL A 64 -7.90 -8.90 -0.79
CA VAL A 64 -6.49 -8.85 -1.17
C VAL A 64 -5.65 -8.40 0.01
N CYS A 65 -6.09 -7.37 0.73
CA CYS A 65 -5.38 -6.87 1.89
C CYS A 65 -5.24 -7.94 2.97
N GLU A 66 -6.31 -8.65 3.28
CA GLU A 66 -6.28 -9.71 4.28
C GLU A 66 -5.28 -10.80 3.90
N ARG A 67 -5.25 -11.15 2.62
CA ARG A 67 -4.30 -12.14 2.14
C ARG A 67 -2.86 -11.65 2.27
N VAL A 68 -2.60 -10.39 1.91
CA VAL A 68 -1.26 -9.80 2.03
C VAL A 68 -0.81 -9.80 3.48
N ARG A 69 -1.70 -9.48 4.40
CA ARG A 69 -1.37 -9.37 5.82
C ARG A 69 -1.00 -10.71 6.45
N LYS A 70 -1.38 -11.81 5.85
CA LYS A 70 -0.94 -13.13 6.31
C LYS A 70 0.54 -13.35 6.04
N GLU A 71 1.09 -12.70 5.02
CA GLU A 71 2.48 -12.85 4.64
C GLU A 71 3.35 -11.67 5.05
N ASN A 72 2.80 -10.46 5.05
CA ASN A 72 3.55 -9.26 5.36
C ASN A 72 2.65 -8.27 6.09
N GLN A 73 2.98 -8.01 7.36
CA GLN A 73 2.21 -7.12 8.21
C GLN A 73 2.65 -5.67 8.09
N GLN A 74 3.71 -5.39 7.33
CA GLN A 74 4.34 -4.08 7.35
C GLN A 74 4.25 -3.29 6.05
N ILE A 75 4.02 -3.95 4.92
CA ILE A 75 3.93 -3.22 3.66
C ILE A 75 2.75 -2.24 3.71
N PRO A 76 2.97 -0.96 3.38
CA PRO A 76 1.89 0.03 3.39
C PRO A 76 0.80 -0.31 2.37
N ILE A 77 -0.46 -0.13 2.77
CA ILE A 77 -1.62 -0.37 1.91
C ILE A 77 -2.55 0.81 1.97
N ILE A 78 -2.90 1.35 0.80
CA ILE A 78 -3.88 2.43 0.66
C ILE A 78 -5.08 1.89 -0.10
N PHE A 79 -6.28 2.09 0.44
CA PHE A 79 -7.52 1.76 -0.28
C PHE A 79 -8.03 2.96 -1.05
N LEU A 80 -8.47 2.72 -2.30
CA LEU A 80 -9.19 3.71 -3.10
C LEU A 80 -10.63 3.23 -3.26
N THR A 81 -11.60 4.10 -3.03
CA THR A 81 -12.99 3.68 -3.10
C THR A 81 -13.91 4.86 -3.42
N ALA A 82 -15.05 4.55 -4.06
CA ALA A 82 -16.11 5.52 -4.26
C ALA A 82 -16.98 5.71 -3.02
N SER A 83 -16.80 4.87 -1.98
CA SER A 83 -17.61 4.90 -0.78
C SER A 83 -16.87 5.51 0.39
N ASP A 84 -17.48 6.50 1.03
CA ASP A 84 -16.95 7.09 2.26
C ASP A 84 -17.80 6.69 3.47
N GLU A 85 -18.59 5.63 3.34
CA GLU A 85 -19.41 5.15 4.43
C GLU A 85 -18.55 4.63 5.58
N GLU A 86 -18.94 4.94 6.79
CA GLU A 86 -18.20 4.58 7.99
C GLU A 86 -17.92 3.07 8.06
N VAL A 87 -18.91 2.25 7.70
CA VAL A 87 -18.75 0.79 7.73
C VAL A 87 -17.64 0.34 6.79
N SER A 88 -17.56 0.93 5.59
CA SER A 88 -16.52 0.58 4.63
C SER A 88 -15.16 1.02 5.09
N ILE A 89 -15.06 2.20 5.70
CA ILE A 89 -13.80 2.72 6.23
C ILE A 89 -13.30 1.81 7.37
N ILE A 90 -14.17 1.46 8.29
CA ILE A 90 -13.83 0.57 9.40
C ILE A 90 -13.37 -0.78 8.87
N ARG A 91 -14.08 -1.35 7.89
CA ARG A 91 -13.70 -2.64 7.31
C ARG A 91 -12.32 -2.56 6.66
N GLY A 92 -12.03 -1.46 5.96
CA GLY A 92 -10.72 -1.25 5.34
C GLY A 92 -9.61 -1.26 6.36
N LEU A 93 -9.77 -0.50 7.43
CA LEU A 93 -8.77 -0.43 8.50
C LEU A 93 -8.64 -1.77 9.24
N ASP A 94 -9.75 -2.43 9.50
CA ASP A 94 -9.75 -3.73 10.18
C ASP A 94 -9.10 -4.83 9.34
N SER A 95 -9.16 -4.72 8.01
CA SER A 95 -8.50 -5.69 7.14
C SER A 95 -6.98 -5.49 7.11
N GLY A 96 -6.49 -4.40 7.69
CA GLY A 96 -5.06 -4.14 7.80
C GLY A 96 -4.54 -3.00 6.93
N GLY A 97 -5.42 -2.19 6.35
CA GLY A 97 -5.02 -1.04 5.55
C GLY A 97 -4.48 0.09 6.40
N ASP A 98 -3.58 0.87 5.81
CA ASP A 98 -2.94 1.99 6.49
C ASP A 98 -3.62 3.32 6.20
N ASP A 99 -4.31 3.42 5.07
CA ASP A 99 -4.98 4.65 4.69
C ASP A 99 -6.16 4.33 3.79
N TYR A 100 -7.06 5.29 3.65
CA TYR A 100 -8.32 5.10 2.95
C TYR A 100 -8.66 6.41 2.25
N ILE A 101 -8.71 6.39 0.92
CA ILE A 101 -8.95 7.59 0.12
C ILE A 101 -10.21 7.41 -0.70
N THR A 102 -11.14 8.36 -0.60
CA THR A 102 -12.39 8.32 -1.36
C THR A 102 -12.24 9.01 -2.70
N LYS A 103 -12.89 8.45 -3.71
CA LYS A 103 -12.95 9.06 -5.05
C LYS A 103 -14.11 10.06 -5.09
N PRO A 104 -13.96 11.19 -5.76
CA PRO A 104 -12.78 11.66 -6.45
C PRO A 104 -11.73 12.21 -5.47
N PHE A 105 -10.47 12.06 -5.80
CA PHE A 105 -9.37 12.54 -4.97
C PHE A 105 -8.38 13.34 -5.82
N LYS A 106 -7.53 14.11 -5.16
CA LYS A 106 -6.48 14.86 -5.84
C LYS A 106 -5.22 14.02 -5.88
N LEU A 107 -4.58 13.98 -7.05
CA LEU A 107 -3.36 13.18 -7.23
C LEU A 107 -2.24 13.65 -6.31
N GLY A 108 -2.15 14.96 -6.07
CA GLY A 108 -1.15 15.48 -5.14
C GLY A 108 -1.34 14.97 -3.72
N GLU A 109 -2.59 14.86 -3.28
CA GLU A 109 -2.90 14.30 -1.96
C GLU A 109 -2.50 12.84 -1.88
N LEU A 110 -2.81 12.06 -2.91
CA LEU A 110 -2.44 10.65 -2.94
C LEU A 110 -0.92 10.48 -2.86
N CYS A 111 -0.19 11.24 -3.67
CA CYS A 111 1.27 11.17 -3.67
C CYS A 111 1.87 11.55 -2.32
N SER A 112 1.30 12.54 -1.64
CA SER A 112 1.75 12.93 -0.31
C SER A 112 1.55 11.81 0.70
N ARG A 113 0.40 11.13 0.64
CA ARG A 113 0.12 10.00 1.54
C ARG A 113 1.04 8.83 1.27
N ILE A 114 1.32 8.57 0.00
CA ILE A 114 2.27 7.52 -0.39
C ILE A 114 3.64 7.81 0.22
N ARG A 115 4.14 9.02 0.05
CA ARG A 115 5.45 9.40 0.59
C ARG A 115 5.49 9.27 2.11
N ALA A 116 4.41 9.67 2.79
CA ALA A 116 4.33 9.58 4.24
C ALA A 116 4.39 8.11 4.71
N LEU A 117 3.65 7.23 4.04
CA LEU A 117 3.64 5.82 4.40
C LEU A 117 4.98 5.14 4.11
N LEU A 118 5.60 5.48 3.00
CA LEU A 118 6.92 4.93 2.67
C LEU A 118 7.97 5.37 3.68
N ARG A 119 7.88 6.60 4.15
CA ARG A 119 8.78 7.12 5.17
C ARG A 119 8.62 6.36 6.49
N ARG A 120 7.37 6.10 6.91
CA ARG A 120 7.10 5.31 8.12
C ARG A 120 7.64 3.89 7.99
N ALA A 121 7.49 3.28 6.82
CA ALA A 121 7.98 1.92 6.60
C ALA A 121 9.49 1.83 6.75
N VAL A 122 10.21 2.84 6.27
CA VAL A 122 11.66 2.91 6.42
C VAL A 122 12.05 3.01 7.89
N TYR A 123 11.37 3.87 8.65
CA TYR A 123 11.64 4.00 10.08
C TYR A 123 11.35 2.71 10.84
N ALA A 124 10.24 2.04 10.54
CA ALA A 124 9.91 0.78 11.19
C ALA A 124 10.98 -0.28 10.93
N LYS A 125 11.49 -0.36 9.69
CA LYS A 125 12.56 -1.29 9.36
C LYS A 125 13.85 -0.97 10.11
N ARG A 126 14.18 0.31 10.21
CA ARG A 126 15.38 0.74 10.93
C ARG A 126 15.30 0.37 12.42
N GLU A 127 14.18 0.64 13.05
CA GLU A 127 13.97 0.31 14.46
C GLU A 127 14.08 -1.19 14.68
N LYS A 128 13.47 -1.98 13.80
CA LYS A 128 13.51 -3.43 13.90
C LYS A 128 14.94 -3.95 13.74
N ASN A 129 15.66 -3.44 12.77
CA ASN A 129 17.05 -3.87 12.53
C ASN A 129 17.94 -3.47 13.70
N THR A 130 17.76 -2.26 14.21
CA THR A 130 18.52 -1.76 15.35
C THR A 130 18.26 -2.62 16.58
N SER A 131 17.00 -2.98 16.82
CA SER A 131 16.64 -3.87 17.93
C SER A 131 17.32 -5.22 17.80
N MET A 132 17.39 -5.76 16.61
CA MET A 132 18.06 -7.04 16.38
C MET A 132 19.55 -6.93 16.62
N GLU A 133 20.17 -5.85 16.19
CA GLU A 133 21.59 -5.61 16.35
C GLU A 133 21.93 -5.34 17.79
N CYS A 134 21.05 -4.66 18.48
CA CYS A 134 21.26 -4.29 19.86
C CYS A 134 20.61 -5.27 20.83
N GLY A 135 20.17 -6.37 20.34
CA GLY A 135 19.58 -7.41 21.17
C GLY A 135 20.52 -7.84 22.27
N ASP A 136 21.75 -7.53 22.09
CA ASP A 136 22.76 -7.76 23.08
C ASP A 136 23.20 -6.45 23.71
N ILE A 137 22.72 -5.37 23.41
CA ILE A 137 23.03 -4.07 23.85
C ILE A 137 22.03 -3.15 24.01
N THR A 138 22.07 -2.66 24.00
CA THR A 138 21.48 -1.72 23.83
C THR A 138 21.27 -0.69 23.56
N ILE A 139 21.64 -0.43 23.46
CA ILE A 139 21.39 0.46 22.90
C ILE A 139 21.32 1.40 22.55
N ASP A 140 21.52 1.37 22.67
CA ASP A 140 21.53 2.18 22.17
C ASP A 140 21.39 2.84 21.78
N LEU A 141 21.52 2.67 22.22
CA LEU A 141 21.36 3.25 21.70
C LEU A 141 21.28 3.90 21.21
N LEU A 142 21.31 3.83 21.36
CA LEU A 142 21.27 4.36 20.59
C LEU A 142 20.84 4.83 20.07
N GLY A 143 20.69 4.62 20.34
CA GLY A 143 20.25 4.90 19.73
C GLY A 143 19.79 5.22 19.47
N SER A 144 19.91 5.09 19.74
CA SER A 144 19.56 5.29 19.19
C SER A 144 19.31 5.50 18.85
#